data_988ed19b9eee612130928a5c558b968c
#
_entry.id   988ed19b9eee612130928a5c558b968c
#
_cell.length_a   1.000
_cell.length_b   1.000
_cell.length_c   1.000
_cell.angle_alpha   90.00
_cell.angle_beta   90.00
_cell.angle_gamma   90.00
#
_symmetry.space_group_name_H-M   'P 1'
#
loop_
_entity.id
_entity.type
_entity.pdbx_description
1 polymer ?
#
loop_
_entity_poly.entity_id
_entity_poly.type
_entity_poly.pdbx_seq_one_letter_code
_entity_poly.pdbx_strand_id
1 'polypeptide(L)'
;MNPALAARCFLLISFTGQMSAFTLDGWTGATPLAVLKAGESVDVAAMFIGKIPGTIGEVSVIALLIGAAYLVVKKVISLRIPVTYILTTAVFVFIFGQQDLNYVLAHLCGGGLIFGAFFMATDYVTSPITPKGQIVFGILLGILTGLFRIFGGSAEGVSYAIIISNLLVPLIERFTLPTPFGKEGKKS
;
A
#
# COMPACT_ATOMS: atom_id res chain seq x y z
N MET A 1 15.27 -4.69 0.33
CA MET A 1 14.03 -5.09 1.00
C MET A 1 13.95 -4.41 2.35
N ASN A 2 12.82 -3.77 2.67
CA ASN A 2 12.62 -3.07 3.95
C ASN A 2 12.57 -4.11 5.10
N PRO A 3 13.47 -4.02 6.10
CA PRO A 3 13.56 -5.03 7.17
C PRO A 3 12.35 -5.05 8.09
N ALA A 4 11.73 -3.90 8.35
CA ALA A 4 10.52 -3.82 9.17
C ALA A 4 9.32 -4.53 8.50
N LEU A 5 9.17 -4.33 7.18
CA LEU A 5 8.15 -5.03 6.39
C LEU A 5 8.41 -6.52 6.29
N ALA A 6 9.67 -6.93 6.15
CA ALA A 6 10.03 -8.35 6.14
C ALA A 6 9.65 -9.04 7.44
N ALA A 7 9.97 -8.39 8.58
CA ALA A 7 9.58 -8.89 9.90
C ALA A 7 8.04 -8.96 10.05
N ARG A 8 7.31 -7.91 9.62
CA ARG A 8 5.84 -7.91 9.64
C ARG A 8 5.26 -9.05 8.80
N CYS A 9 5.77 -9.26 7.59
CA CYS A 9 5.30 -10.37 6.75
C CYS A 9 5.60 -11.74 7.33
N PHE A 10 6.78 -11.91 7.92
CA PHE A 10 7.13 -13.15 8.62
C PHE A 10 6.13 -13.44 9.75
N LEU A 11 5.82 -12.44 10.58
CA LEU A 11 4.85 -12.57 11.67
C LEU A 11 3.43 -12.84 11.14
N LEU A 12 3.00 -12.16 10.07
CA LEU A 12 1.70 -12.38 9.44
C LEU A 12 1.54 -13.81 8.90
N ILE A 13 2.60 -14.41 8.36
CA ILE A 13 2.57 -15.78 7.84
C ILE A 13 2.63 -16.79 9.00
N SER A 14 3.51 -16.57 9.98
CA SER A 14 3.77 -17.54 11.05
C SER A 14 2.70 -17.49 12.15
N PHE A 15 2.14 -16.33 12.44
CA PHE A 15 1.22 -16.07 13.55
C PHE A 15 -0.05 -15.34 13.10
N THR A 16 -0.63 -15.77 11.98
CA THR A 16 -1.76 -15.11 11.32
C THR A 16 -2.92 -14.83 12.28
N GLY A 17 -3.31 -15.80 13.12
CA GLY A 17 -4.42 -15.67 14.06
C GLY A 17 -4.20 -14.58 15.12
N GLN A 18 -2.98 -14.46 15.63
CA GLN A 18 -2.63 -13.44 16.63
C GLN A 18 -2.47 -12.05 16.01
N MET A 19 -1.92 -11.99 14.79
CA MET A 19 -1.68 -10.74 14.07
C MET A 19 -2.94 -10.13 13.45
N SER A 20 -4.01 -10.91 13.27
CA SER A 20 -5.30 -10.46 12.72
C SER A 20 -6.43 -10.35 13.76
N ALA A 21 -6.15 -10.66 15.02
CA ALA A 21 -7.12 -10.51 16.12
C ALA A 21 -7.06 -9.07 16.67
N PHE A 22 -7.97 -8.22 16.23
CA PHE A 22 -8.05 -6.83 16.69
C PHE A 22 -9.19 -6.66 17.68
N THR A 23 -8.91 -5.99 18.80
CA THR A 23 -9.90 -5.64 19.82
C THR A 23 -10.16 -4.14 19.79
N LEU A 24 -11.41 -3.74 19.71
CA LEU A 24 -11.85 -2.35 19.86
C LEU A 24 -12.81 -2.30 21.05
N ASP A 25 -12.52 -1.52 22.08
CA ASP A 25 -13.35 -1.34 23.28
C ASP A 25 -13.80 -2.65 23.94
N GLY A 26 -12.91 -3.65 24.00
CA GLY A 26 -13.20 -4.98 24.54
C GLY A 26 -14.01 -5.89 23.58
N TRP A 27 -14.25 -5.46 22.38
CA TRP A 27 -14.95 -6.19 21.32
C TRP A 27 -13.94 -6.70 20.27
N THR A 28 -13.97 -7.97 19.97
CA THR A 28 -13.20 -8.55 18.86
C THR A 28 -14.06 -8.55 17.60
N GLY A 29 -13.62 -7.82 16.58
CA GLY A 29 -14.32 -7.74 15.29
C GLY A 29 -13.42 -8.06 14.11
N ALA A 30 -14.03 -8.45 13.00
CA ALA A 30 -13.34 -8.61 11.73
C ALA A 30 -12.87 -7.23 11.22
N THR A 31 -11.72 -7.19 10.53
CA THR A 31 -11.27 -5.96 9.88
C THR A 31 -12.26 -5.51 8.80
N PRO A 32 -12.39 -4.20 8.53
CA PRO A 32 -13.31 -3.70 7.50
C PRO A 32 -13.14 -4.37 6.14
N LEU A 33 -11.91 -4.71 5.76
CA LEU A 33 -11.66 -5.44 4.52
C LEU A 33 -12.12 -6.90 4.56
N ALA A 34 -12.10 -7.54 5.72
CA ALA A 34 -12.64 -8.90 5.88
C ALA A 34 -14.18 -8.88 5.78
N VAL A 35 -14.81 -7.88 6.37
CA VAL A 35 -16.27 -7.63 6.27
C VAL A 35 -16.67 -7.37 4.82
N LEU A 36 -15.90 -6.52 4.12
CA LEU A 36 -16.14 -6.22 2.71
C LEU A 36 -16.01 -7.46 1.80
N LYS A 37 -15.03 -8.35 2.10
CA LYS A 37 -14.88 -9.63 1.40
C LYS A 37 -16.05 -10.60 1.66
N ALA A 38 -16.66 -10.52 2.84
CA ALA A 38 -17.87 -11.29 3.13
C ALA A 38 -19.12 -10.77 2.42
N GLY A 39 -19.00 -9.65 1.68
CA GLY A 39 -20.13 -9.03 0.94
C GLY A 39 -20.98 -8.09 1.76
N GLU A 40 -20.53 -7.73 2.96
CA GLU A 40 -21.22 -6.79 3.83
C GLU A 40 -20.79 -5.34 3.56
N SER A 41 -21.69 -4.39 3.78
CA SER A 41 -21.39 -2.97 3.64
C SER A 41 -20.58 -2.46 4.83
N VAL A 42 -19.58 -1.60 4.57
CA VAL A 42 -18.72 -0.99 5.58
C VAL A 42 -18.97 0.52 5.61
N ASP A 43 -19.01 1.09 6.81
CA ASP A 43 -19.09 2.53 6.99
C ASP A 43 -17.73 3.20 6.71
N VAL A 44 -17.64 3.80 5.52
CA VAL A 44 -16.43 4.52 5.07
C VAL A 44 -16.13 5.74 5.97
N ALA A 45 -17.14 6.39 6.54
CA ALA A 45 -16.93 7.53 7.43
C ALA A 45 -16.28 7.09 8.74
N ALA A 46 -16.70 5.96 9.30
CA ALA A 46 -16.07 5.36 10.47
C ALA A 46 -14.60 4.98 10.20
N MET A 47 -14.30 4.46 9.00
CA MET A 47 -12.92 4.16 8.56
C MET A 47 -12.08 5.44 8.45
N PHE A 48 -12.64 6.52 7.95
CA PHE A 48 -11.93 7.79 7.80
C PHE A 48 -11.53 8.40 9.15
N ILE A 49 -12.44 8.35 10.14
CA ILE A 49 -12.21 8.87 11.49
C ILE A 49 -11.31 7.92 12.31
N GLY A 50 -11.44 6.60 12.08
CA GLY A 50 -10.67 5.58 12.79
C GLY A 50 -11.45 4.85 13.89
N LYS A 51 -12.77 4.80 13.82
CA LYS A 51 -13.63 4.01 14.71
C LYS A 51 -13.85 2.59 14.16
N ILE A 52 -12.74 1.89 13.89
CA ILE A 52 -12.75 0.55 13.31
C ILE A 52 -11.72 -0.33 14.01
N PRO A 53 -11.94 -1.65 14.09
CA PRO A 53 -10.92 -2.57 14.55
C PRO A 53 -9.78 -2.63 13.53
N GLY A 54 -8.54 -2.47 13.99
CA GLY A 54 -7.37 -2.49 13.12
C GLY A 54 -6.06 -2.33 13.89
N THR A 55 -4.95 -2.34 13.15
CA THR A 55 -3.61 -2.21 13.71
C THR A 55 -3.38 -0.79 14.24
N ILE A 56 -2.76 -0.67 15.40
CA ILE A 56 -2.39 0.63 15.97
C ILE A 56 -1.52 1.39 14.96
N GLY A 57 -1.92 2.64 14.66
CA GLY A 57 -1.21 3.52 13.75
C GLY A 57 -1.69 3.48 12.28
N GLU A 58 -2.60 2.57 11.91
CA GLU A 58 -3.17 2.56 10.55
C GLU A 58 -4.69 2.73 10.50
N VAL A 59 -5.33 2.90 11.65
CA VAL A 59 -6.79 2.93 11.78
C VAL A 59 -7.37 4.25 11.27
N SER A 60 -6.77 5.41 11.62
CA SER A 60 -7.30 6.73 11.22
C SER A 60 -6.63 7.28 9.97
N VAL A 61 -7.37 7.34 8.89
CA VAL A 61 -6.91 7.93 7.62
C VAL A 61 -6.58 9.41 7.78
N ILE A 62 -7.36 10.17 8.57
CA ILE A 62 -7.12 11.60 8.82
C ILE A 62 -5.76 11.81 9.48
N ALA A 63 -5.47 11.07 10.55
CA ALA A 63 -4.20 11.19 11.25
C ALA A 63 -3.00 10.85 10.34
N LEU A 64 -3.15 9.80 9.52
CA LEU A 64 -2.13 9.41 8.54
C LEU A 64 -1.91 10.50 7.48
N LEU A 65 -2.97 11.11 6.96
CA LEU A 65 -2.86 12.19 5.98
C LEU A 65 -2.21 13.45 6.55
N ILE A 66 -2.46 13.78 7.82
CA ILE A 66 -1.78 14.91 8.50
C ILE A 66 -0.27 14.61 8.60
N GLY A 67 0.11 13.41 9.03
CA GLY A 67 1.51 12.98 9.07
C GLY A 67 2.16 12.98 7.69
N ALA A 68 1.46 12.45 6.67
CA ALA A 68 1.93 12.46 5.28
C ALA A 68 2.12 13.89 4.75
N ALA A 69 1.18 14.80 5.01
CA ALA A 69 1.27 16.20 4.61
C ALA A 69 2.49 16.88 5.25
N TYR A 70 2.76 16.62 6.52
CA TYR A 70 3.97 17.12 7.19
C TYR A 70 5.25 16.66 6.48
N LEU A 71 5.36 15.36 6.15
CA LEU A 71 6.53 14.81 5.45
C LEU A 71 6.71 15.38 4.04
N VAL A 72 5.61 15.62 3.33
CA VAL A 72 5.62 16.22 1.98
C VAL A 72 6.05 17.71 2.06
N VAL A 73 5.51 18.49 2.99
CA VAL A 73 5.88 19.89 3.19
C VAL A 73 7.35 20.03 3.57
N LYS A 74 7.85 19.13 4.40
CA LYS A 74 9.28 19.06 4.75
C LYS A 74 10.16 18.50 3.63
N LYS A 75 9.57 18.12 2.49
CA LYS A 75 10.28 17.50 1.34
C LYS A 75 11.05 16.23 1.71
N VAL A 76 10.60 15.52 2.74
CA VAL A 76 11.16 14.22 3.14
C VAL A 76 10.75 13.14 2.14
N ILE A 77 9.52 13.18 1.65
CA ILE A 77 9.00 12.22 0.67
C ILE A 77 8.50 12.92 -0.59
N SER A 78 8.58 12.23 -1.74
CA SER A 78 8.00 12.69 -3.00
C SER A 78 6.60 12.09 -3.19
N LEU A 79 5.67 12.88 -3.71
CA LEU A 79 4.30 12.44 -3.98
C LEU A 79 4.16 11.44 -5.13
N ARG A 80 5.24 11.21 -5.92
CA ARG A 80 5.18 10.34 -7.11
C ARG A 80 4.76 8.92 -6.78
N ILE A 81 5.41 8.29 -5.80
CA ILE A 81 5.10 6.91 -5.40
C ILE A 81 3.69 6.82 -4.77
N PRO A 82 3.33 7.61 -3.73
CA PRO A 82 2.02 7.50 -3.11
C PRO A 82 0.86 7.75 -4.06
N VAL A 83 0.96 8.80 -4.89
CA VAL A 83 -0.11 9.16 -5.82
C VAL A 83 -0.31 8.09 -6.88
N THR A 84 0.77 7.64 -7.53
CA THR A 84 0.66 6.58 -8.55
C THR A 84 0.18 5.26 -7.95
N TYR A 85 0.62 4.93 -6.74
CA TYR A 85 0.19 3.72 -6.05
C TYR A 85 -1.31 3.75 -5.75
N ILE A 86 -1.80 4.82 -5.10
CA ILE A 86 -3.22 4.96 -4.72
C ILE A 86 -4.12 4.98 -5.97
N LEU A 87 -3.74 5.76 -6.99
CA LEU A 87 -4.50 5.84 -8.23
C LEU A 87 -4.57 4.50 -8.95
N THR A 88 -3.44 3.79 -9.08
CA THR A 88 -3.43 2.48 -9.73
C THR A 88 -4.25 1.45 -8.96
N THR A 89 -4.18 1.46 -7.62
CA THR A 89 -5.02 0.58 -6.79
C THR A 89 -6.50 0.92 -6.97
N ALA A 90 -6.86 2.21 -6.97
CA ALA A 90 -8.24 2.65 -7.18
C ALA A 90 -8.80 2.18 -8.53
N VAL A 91 -8.03 2.39 -9.61
CA VAL A 91 -8.40 1.96 -10.96
C VAL A 91 -8.54 0.42 -11.03
N PHE A 92 -7.59 -0.31 -10.45
CA PHE A 92 -7.62 -1.76 -10.45
C PHE A 92 -8.84 -2.30 -9.70
N VAL A 93 -9.11 -1.78 -8.50
CA VAL A 93 -10.27 -2.18 -7.69
C VAL A 93 -11.59 -1.79 -8.38
N PHE A 94 -11.63 -0.66 -9.07
CA PHE A 94 -12.81 -0.25 -9.84
C PHE A 94 -13.09 -1.18 -11.03
N ILE A 95 -12.05 -1.59 -11.77
CA ILE A 95 -12.22 -2.46 -12.96
C ILE A 95 -12.57 -3.90 -12.58
N PHE A 96 -11.88 -4.45 -11.58
CA PHE A 96 -12.00 -5.87 -11.21
C PHE A 96 -12.91 -6.12 -10.00
N GLY A 97 -13.36 -5.06 -9.32
CA GLY A 97 -14.27 -5.14 -8.17
C GLY A 97 -15.74 -4.91 -8.54
N GLN A 98 -16.50 -4.37 -7.59
CA GLN A 98 -17.95 -4.20 -7.74
C GLN A 98 -18.38 -2.95 -8.55
N GLN A 99 -17.45 -2.18 -9.11
CA GLN A 99 -17.69 -0.92 -9.84
C GLN A 99 -18.49 0.13 -9.02
N ASP A 100 -18.45 0.02 -7.70
CA ASP A 100 -19.04 0.97 -6.77
C ASP A 100 -17.96 1.87 -6.15
N LEU A 101 -18.23 3.17 -6.10
CA LEU A 101 -17.32 4.15 -5.50
C LEU A 101 -17.14 3.91 -4.01
N ASN A 102 -18.18 3.49 -3.28
CA ASN A 102 -18.05 3.17 -1.86
C ASN A 102 -17.12 1.97 -1.65
N TYR A 103 -17.20 0.97 -2.52
CA TYR A 103 -16.31 -0.19 -2.50
C TYR A 103 -14.85 0.22 -2.71
N VAL A 104 -14.59 1.08 -3.70
CA VAL A 104 -13.23 1.60 -3.96
C VAL A 104 -12.72 2.42 -2.76
N LEU A 105 -13.55 3.33 -2.22
CA LEU A 105 -13.17 4.15 -1.06
C LEU A 105 -12.87 3.28 0.17
N ALA A 106 -13.67 2.26 0.44
CA ALA A 106 -13.42 1.31 1.52
C ALA A 106 -12.08 0.58 1.34
N HIS A 107 -11.76 0.17 0.11
CA HIS A 107 -10.45 -0.41 -0.21
C HIS A 107 -9.29 0.57 -0.06
N LEU A 108 -9.49 1.85 -0.38
CA LEU A 108 -8.45 2.88 -0.22
C LEU A 108 -8.23 3.23 1.25
N CYS A 109 -9.30 3.35 2.04
CA CYS A 109 -9.23 3.71 3.46
C CYS A 109 -8.86 2.53 4.37
N GLY A 110 -9.05 1.29 3.89
CA GLY A 110 -8.82 0.07 4.68
C GLY A 110 -7.49 -0.61 4.41
N GLY A 111 -7.11 -1.53 5.33
CA GLY A 111 -5.98 -2.45 5.17
C GLY A 111 -4.63 -1.77 5.01
N GLY A 112 -4.43 -0.64 5.69
CA GLY A 112 -3.12 0.01 5.75
C GLY A 112 -2.58 0.54 4.42
N LEU A 113 -3.43 0.73 3.38
CA LEU A 113 -2.96 1.24 2.10
C LEU A 113 -2.33 2.63 2.21
N ILE A 114 -3.00 3.55 2.91
CA ILE A 114 -2.52 4.93 3.10
C ILE A 114 -1.20 4.91 3.88
N PHE A 115 -1.12 4.13 4.96
CA PHE A 115 0.11 3.95 5.71
C PHE A 115 1.22 3.34 4.83
N GLY A 116 0.91 2.28 4.09
CA GLY A 116 1.84 1.64 3.16
C GLY A 116 2.35 2.57 2.08
N ALA A 117 1.46 3.39 1.49
CA ALA A 117 1.81 4.28 0.39
C ALA A 117 2.71 5.45 0.82
N PHE A 118 2.44 6.09 1.97
CA PHE A 118 3.16 7.27 2.40
C PHE A 118 4.37 7.00 3.29
N PHE A 119 4.36 5.92 4.07
CA PHE A 119 5.39 5.68 5.09
C PHE A 119 6.26 4.45 4.80
N MET A 120 5.73 3.44 4.09
CA MET A 120 6.47 2.21 3.81
C MET A 120 7.05 2.17 2.40
N ALA A 121 6.28 2.53 1.37
CA ALA A 121 6.70 2.47 -0.02
C ALA A 121 7.67 3.60 -0.41
N THR A 122 7.72 4.67 0.39
CA THR A 122 8.61 5.82 0.17
C THR A 122 9.95 5.71 0.90
N ASP A 123 10.31 4.53 1.39
CA ASP A 123 11.59 4.29 2.05
C ASP A 123 12.76 4.54 1.09
N TYR A 124 13.74 5.37 1.51
CA TYR A 124 14.87 5.81 0.68
C TYR A 124 15.76 4.67 0.19
N VAL A 125 15.89 3.61 0.99
CA VAL A 125 16.83 2.50 0.72
C VAL A 125 16.25 1.51 -0.28
N THR A 126 14.92 1.35 -0.29
CA THR A 126 14.26 0.26 -1.01
C THR A 126 13.36 0.73 -2.15
N SER A 127 13.23 2.05 -2.36
CA SER A 127 12.49 2.63 -3.47
C SER A 127 13.42 3.08 -4.60
N PRO A 128 12.93 3.14 -5.87
CA PRO A 128 13.73 3.61 -7.01
C PRO A 128 14.16 5.08 -6.86
N ILE A 129 15.39 5.38 -7.27
CA ILE A 129 15.97 6.72 -7.22
C ILE A 129 15.42 7.62 -8.34
N THR A 130 15.17 7.03 -9.53
CA THR A 130 14.77 7.80 -10.70
C THR A 130 13.28 8.19 -10.67
N PRO A 131 12.91 9.41 -11.12
CA PRO A 131 11.50 9.83 -11.19
C PRO A 131 10.61 8.89 -12.01
N LYS A 132 11.13 8.38 -13.13
CA LYS A 132 10.43 7.39 -13.97
C LYS A 132 10.28 6.05 -13.25
N GLY A 133 11.34 5.60 -12.56
CA GLY A 133 11.32 4.39 -11.76
C GLY A 133 10.30 4.46 -10.62
N GLN A 134 10.16 5.61 -9.97
CA GLN A 134 9.16 5.84 -8.92
C GLN A 134 7.72 5.66 -9.41
N ILE A 135 7.43 6.14 -10.63
CA ILE A 135 6.10 5.97 -11.25
C ILE A 135 5.84 4.50 -11.58
N VAL A 136 6.80 3.82 -12.22
CA VAL A 136 6.69 2.40 -12.56
C VAL A 136 6.52 1.56 -11.28
N PHE A 137 7.28 1.87 -10.25
CA PHE A 137 7.19 1.22 -8.94
C PHE A 137 5.81 1.40 -8.30
N GLY A 138 5.26 2.63 -8.33
CA GLY A 138 3.92 2.92 -7.83
C GLY A 138 2.82 2.17 -8.58
N ILE A 139 2.93 2.07 -9.92
CA ILE A 139 2.00 1.28 -10.75
C ILE A 139 2.07 -0.20 -10.38
N LEU A 140 3.28 -0.75 -10.27
CA LEU A 140 3.48 -2.14 -9.88
C LEU A 140 2.88 -2.45 -8.49
N LEU A 141 3.12 -1.57 -7.51
CA LEU A 141 2.53 -1.65 -6.19
C LEU A 141 1.01 -1.68 -6.24
N GLY A 142 0.41 -0.79 -7.04
CA GLY A 142 -1.05 -0.70 -7.16
C GLY A 142 -1.68 -1.96 -7.75
N ILE A 143 -1.07 -2.50 -8.80
CA ILE A 143 -1.54 -3.75 -9.44
C ILE A 143 -1.42 -4.92 -8.46
N LEU A 144 -0.26 -5.10 -7.83
CA LEU A 144 -0.05 -6.21 -6.89
C LEU A 144 -0.97 -6.12 -5.68
N THR A 145 -1.14 -4.92 -5.11
CA THR A 145 -2.07 -4.72 -3.98
C THR A 145 -3.50 -5.03 -4.38
N GLY A 146 -3.96 -4.54 -5.54
CA GLY A 146 -5.29 -4.84 -6.05
C GLY A 146 -5.50 -6.32 -6.29
N LEU A 147 -4.51 -6.99 -6.87
CA LEU A 147 -4.52 -8.43 -7.11
C LEU A 147 -4.63 -9.22 -5.80
N PHE A 148 -3.80 -8.91 -4.81
CA PHE A 148 -3.87 -9.59 -3.51
C PHE A 148 -5.18 -9.31 -2.76
N ARG A 149 -5.76 -8.13 -2.91
CA ARG A 149 -7.01 -7.78 -2.24
C ARG A 149 -8.24 -8.43 -2.86
N ILE A 150 -8.30 -8.50 -4.19
CA ILE A 150 -9.46 -9.06 -4.90
C ILE A 150 -9.36 -10.58 -5.00
N PHE A 151 -8.21 -11.09 -5.41
CA PHE A 151 -8.02 -12.52 -5.69
C PHE A 151 -7.32 -13.27 -4.55
N GLY A 152 -6.61 -12.58 -3.66
CA GLY A 152 -5.91 -13.21 -2.54
C GLY A 152 -6.83 -13.60 -1.40
N GLY A 153 -6.45 -14.63 -0.64
CA GLY A 153 -7.16 -15.08 0.56
C GLY A 153 -7.00 -14.16 1.76
N SER A 154 -5.95 -13.31 1.79
CA SER A 154 -5.64 -12.41 2.90
C SER A 154 -6.16 -10.98 2.63
N ALA A 155 -6.66 -10.31 3.66
CA ALA A 155 -7.01 -8.89 3.60
C ALA A 155 -5.75 -7.99 3.57
N GLU A 156 -4.62 -8.48 4.05
CA GLU A 156 -3.34 -7.77 4.25
C GLU A 156 -2.43 -7.85 3.01
N GLY A 157 -2.92 -7.39 1.85
CA GLY A 157 -2.16 -7.46 0.59
C GLY A 157 -1.03 -6.43 0.44
N VAL A 158 -1.08 -5.31 1.18
CA VAL A 158 -0.15 -4.17 1.03
C VAL A 158 1.29 -4.55 1.37
N SER A 159 1.50 -5.23 2.49
CA SER A 159 2.83 -5.63 2.96
C SER A 159 3.52 -6.57 1.97
N TYR A 160 2.79 -7.55 1.44
CA TYR A 160 3.30 -8.48 0.44
C TYR A 160 3.62 -7.78 -0.88
N ALA A 161 2.75 -6.87 -1.32
CA ALA A 161 2.95 -6.10 -2.55
C ALA A 161 4.24 -5.26 -2.47
N ILE A 162 4.47 -4.58 -1.34
CA ILE A 162 5.66 -3.75 -1.16
C ILE A 162 6.93 -4.61 -1.15
N ILE A 163 6.94 -5.77 -0.48
CA ILE A 163 8.12 -6.64 -0.45
C ILE A 163 8.46 -7.15 -1.84
N ILE A 164 7.48 -7.65 -2.58
CA ILE A 164 7.69 -8.17 -3.94
C ILE A 164 8.18 -7.04 -4.85
N SER A 165 7.56 -5.86 -4.75
CA SER A 165 7.99 -4.70 -5.54
C SER A 165 9.41 -4.24 -5.19
N ASN A 166 9.81 -4.29 -3.92
CA ASN A 166 11.17 -3.96 -3.51
C ASN A 166 12.21 -4.91 -4.12
N LEU A 167 11.88 -6.19 -4.30
CA LEU A 167 12.76 -7.16 -4.97
C LEU A 167 12.95 -6.83 -6.47
N LEU A 168 11.96 -6.16 -7.08
CA LEU A 168 11.99 -5.78 -8.48
C LEU A 168 12.63 -4.40 -8.73
N VAL A 169 12.96 -3.64 -7.66
CA VAL A 169 13.60 -2.31 -7.80
C VAL A 169 14.88 -2.34 -8.63
N PRO A 170 15.82 -3.28 -8.45
CA PRO A 170 17.03 -3.33 -9.28
C PRO A 170 16.73 -3.52 -10.77
N LEU A 171 15.65 -4.25 -11.08
CA LEU A 171 15.19 -4.44 -12.46
C LEU A 171 14.61 -3.15 -13.02
N ILE A 172 13.76 -2.46 -12.24
CA ILE A 172 13.18 -1.16 -12.62
C ILE A 172 14.29 -0.13 -12.87
N GLU A 173 15.28 -0.07 -12.01
CA GLU A 173 16.40 0.86 -12.14
C GLU A 173 17.24 0.58 -13.38
N ARG A 174 17.45 -0.67 -13.74
CA ARG A 174 18.18 -1.05 -14.96
C ARG A 174 17.58 -0.43 -16.23
N PHE A 175 16.26 -0.27 -16.27
CA PHE A 175 15.55 0.32 -17.41
C PHE A 175 15.32 1.82 -17.27
N THR A 176 15.42 2.39 -16.08
CA THR A 176 15.06 3.78 -15.81
C THR A 176 16.26 4.68 -15.51
N LEU A 177 17.45 4.11 -15.25
CA LEU A 177 18.67 4.88 -15.05
C LEU A 177 19.10 5.53 -16.37
N PRO A 178 19.44 6.84 -16.35
CA PRO A 178 19.98 7.50 -17.53
C PRO A 178 21.37 6.93 -17.88
N THR A 179 21.68 6.87 -19.15
CA THR A 179 23.01 6.47 -19.63
C THR A 179 24.06 7.44 -19.09
N PRO A 180 25.19 6.96 -18.52
CA PRO A 180 26.24 7.82 -18.02
C PRO A 180 26.85 8.67 -19.14
N PHE A 181 27.28 9.89 -18.81
CA PHE A 181 27.96 10.80 -19.73
C PHE A 181 29.15 10.08 -20.40
N GLY A 182 29.24 10.15 -21.75
CA GLY A 182 30.34 9.56 -22.53
C GLY A 182 30.16 8.09 -22.94
N LYS A 183 29.09 7.40 -22.54
CA LYS A 183 28.71 6.11 -23.12
C LYS A 183 27.64 6.31 -24.19
N GLU A 184 27.99 6.11 -25.45
CA GLU A 184 26.98 5.96 -26.50
C GLU A 184 26.06 4.79 -26.14
N GLY A 185 24.74 5.07 -26.11
CA GLY A 185 23.75 4.03 -25.89
C GLY A 185 23.89 2.98 -26.99
N LYS A 186 24.25 1.75 -26.63
CA LYS A 186 24.09 0.62 -27.54
C LYS A 186 22.60 0.57 -27.91
N LYS A 187 22.26 1.04 -29.12
CA LYS A 187 21.01 0.72 -29.80
C LYS A 187 21.05 -0.79 -30.04
N SER A 188 20.29 -1.55 -29.28
CA SER A 188 19.89 -2.93 -29.63
C SER A 188 18.54 -2.87 -30.31
#